data_b6246f43e4d5507cf7cbb1fca1ac6bc9
#
_entry.id   b6246f43e4d5507cf7cbb1fca1ac6bc9
#
_cell.length_a   1.000
_cell.length_b   1.000
_cell.length_c   1.000
_cell.angle_alpha   90.00
_cell.angle_beta   90.00
_cell.angle_gamma   90.00
#
_symmetry.space_group_name_H-M   'P 1'
#
loop_
_entity.id
_entity.type
_entity.pdbx_description
1 polymer ?
#
loop_
_entity_poly.entity_id
_entity_poly.type
_entity_poly.pdbx_seq_one_letter_code
_entity_poly.pdbx_strand_id
1 'polypeptide(L)'
;MKLLKAIRDADALRPNQLSTPRKAEILMVLEHRIAEMMGAEAPTLKVSVEDDTASVEDMELLLPDGHNECYHLYLAAQLDAYNQDSALYSNDHAIANEAVADAMAWWRRENRKESKGNWKV
;
A
#
# COMPACT_ATOMS: atom_id res chain seq x y z
N MET A 1 5.61 -7.59 3.60
CA MET A 1 6.31 -6.30 3.88
C MET A 1 5.71 -5.64 5.09
N LYS A 2 6.55 -5.10 5.94
CA LYS A 2 6.09 -4.36 7.11
C LYS A 2 5.84 -2.89 6.80
N LEU A 3 4.91 -2.30 7.51
CA LEU A 3 4.44 -0.93 7.29
C LEU A 3 5.57 0.10 7.29
N LEU A 4 6.47 0.04 8.28
CA LEU A 4 7.54 1.03 8.38
C LEU A 4 8.56 0.89 7.26
N LYS A 5 8.78 -0.31 6.73
CA LYS A 5 9.64 -0.48 5.56
C LYS A 5 9.06 0.20 4.33
N ALA A 6 7.76 0.07 4.11
CA ALA A 6 7.10 0.74 2.99
C ALA A 6 7.24 2.26 3.11
N ILE A 7 7.10 2.79 4.32
CA ILE A 7 7.28 4.23 4.58
C ILE A 7 8.72 4.66 4.30
N ARG A 8 9.70 3.89 4.78
CA ARG A 8 11.12 4.20 4.53
C ARG A 8 11.46 4.18 3.05
N ASP A 9 10.93 3.20 2.32
CA ASP A 9 11.20 3.08 0.90
C ASP A 9 10.61 4.27 0.12
N ALA A 10 9.41 4.72 0.49
CA ALA A 10 8.81 5.91 -0.12
C ALA A 10 9.58 7.19 0.24
N ASP A 11 10.01 7.33 1.49
CA ASP A 11 10.80 8.49 1.92
C ASP A 11 12.12 8.58 1.17
N ALA A 12 12.73 7.44 0.86
CA ALA A 12 13.96 7.41 0.07
C ALA A 12 13.73 7.91 -1.36
N LEU A 13 12.55 7.70 -1.92
CA LEU A 13 12.20 8.16 -3.27
C LEU A 13 11.78 9.62 -3.29
N ARG A 14 11.08 10.07 -2.27
CA ARG A 14 10.46 11.40 -2.24
C ARG A 14 10.68 12.06 -0.88
N PRO A 15 11.70 12.92 -0.74
CA PRO A 15 11.88 13.69 0.48
C PRO A 15 10.62 14.49 0.82
N ASN A 16 10.21 14.45 2.08
CA ASN A 16 8.99 15.09 2.54
C ASN A 16 9.08 15.38 4.03
N GLN A 17 8.15 16.19 4.54
CA GLN A 17 8.05 16.53 5.97
C GLN A 17 6.79 15.97 6.59
N LEU A 18 6.08 15.09 5.90
CA LEU A 18 4.88 14.47 6.44
C LEU A 18 5.25 13.52 7.59
N SER A 19 4.45 13.53 8.65
CA SER A 19 4.71 12.68 9.81
C SER A 19 4.51 11.19 9.51
N THR A 20 5.17 10.33 10.27
CA THR A 20 5.01 8.88 10.13
C THR A 20 3.55 8.43 10.36
N PRO A 21 2.82 8.93 11.39
CA PRO A 21 1.40 8.55 11.53
C PRO A 21 0.54 8.92 10.31
N ARG A 22 0.79 10.06 9.70
CA ARG A 22 0.07 10.48 8.50
C ARG A 22 0.37 9.57 7.31
N LYS A 23 1.63 9.21 7.12
CA LYS A 23 2.04 8.29 6.05
C LYS A 23 1.45 6.90 6.27
N ALA A 24 1.38 6.46 7.51
CA ALA A 24 0.75 5.19 7.86
C ALA A 24 -0.75 5.21 7.52
N GLU A 25 -1.44 6.31 7.82
CA GLU A 25 -2.86 6.46 7.47
C GLU A 25 -3.08 6.36 5.95
N ILE A 26 -2.21 7.01 5.18
CA ILE A 26 -2.29 6.95 3.71
C ILE A 26 -2.15 5.51 3.23
N LEU A 27 -1.20 4.76 3.76
CA LEU A 27 -1.02 3.35 3.39
C LEU A 27 -2.20 2.49 3.81
N MET A 28 -2.86 2.80 4.92
CA MET A 28 -4.04 2.06 5.35
C MET A 28 -5.22 2.24 4.38
N VAL A 29 -5.34 3.38 3.73
CA VAL A 29 -6.34 3.57 2.67
C VAL A 29 -6.14 2.55 1.55
N LEU A 30 -4.90 2.37 1.10
CA LEU A 30 -4.58 1.37 0.08
C LEU A 30 -4.80 -0.05 0.61
N GLU A 31 -4.37 -0.33 1.83
CA GLU A 31 -4.52 -1.66 2.43
C GLU A 31 -5.99 -2.07 2.54
N HIS A 32 -6.86 -1.13 2.89
CA HIS A 32 -8.30 -1.40 2.94
C HIS A 32 -8.86 -1.73 1.55
N ARG A 33 -8.40 -1.05 0.51
CA ARG A 33 -8.81 -1.36 -0.87
C ARG A 33 -8.33 -2.74 -1.30
N ILE A 34 -7.09 -3.08 -0.98
CA ILE A 34 -6.52 -4.39 -1.28
C ILE A 34 -7.29 -5.48 -0.55
N ALA A 35 -7.56 -5.28 0.74
CA ALA A 35 -8.34 -6.22 1.54
C ALA A 35 -9.73 -6.45 0.93
N GLU A 36 -10.40 -5.39 0.51
CA GLU A 36 -11.71 -5.49 -0.12
C GLU A 36 -11.64 -6.32 -1.41
N MET A 37 -10.65 -6.05 -2.26
CA MET A 37 -10.46 -6.81 -3.50
C MET A 37 -10.13 -8.28 -3.25
N MET A 38 -9.48 -8.59 -2.15
CA MET A 38 -9.11 -9.96 -1.77
C MET A 38 -10.18 -10.68 -0.95
N GLY A 39 -11.21 -9.95 -0.49
CA GLY A 39 -12.17 -10.52 0.45
C GLY A 39 -11.57 -10.81 1.82
N ALA A 40 -10.55 -10.08 2.22
CA ALA A 40 -9.85 -10.23 3.49
C ALA A 40 -10.18 -9.09 4.43
N GLU A 41 -9.85 -9.26 5.71
CA GLU A 41 -9.96 -8.16 6.67
C GLU A 41 -8.69 -7.33 6.66
N ALA A 42 -8.85 -5.99 6.56
CA ALA A 42 -7.74 -5.09 6.68
C ALA A 42 -7.35 -4.90 8.16
N PRO A 43 -6.05 -4.81 8.46
CA PRO A 43 -5.63 -4.48 9.81
C PRO A 43 -6.08 -3.06 10.18
N THR A 44 -6.32 -2.83 11.47
CA THR A 44 -6.71 -1.52 11.98
C THR A 44 -5.48 -0.81 12.55
N LEU A 45 -5.22 0.39 12.08
CA LEU A 45 -4.16 1.22 12.62
C LEU A 45 -4.67 1.95 13.86
N LYS A 46 -4.03 1.70 15.00
CA LYS A 46 -4.40 2.29 16.28
C LYS A 46 -3.41 3.36 16.68
N VAL A 47 -3.45 4.50 15.99
CA VAL A 47 -2.57 5.62 16.28
C VAL A 47 -3.31 6.92 16.01
N SER A 48 -3.02 7.96 16.80
CA SER A 48 -3.54 9.29 16.53
C SER A 48 -2.72 9.94 15.43
N VAL A 49 -3.34 10.19 14.28
CA VAL A 49 -2.66 10.85 13.15
C VAL A 49 -2.44 12.34 13.40
N GLU A 50 -3.11 12.91 14.40
CA GLU A 50 -2.95 14.30 14.79
C GLU A 50 -1.72 14.51 15.69
N ASP A 51 -1.19 13.44 16.26
CA ASP A 51 0.03 13.48 17.07
C ASP A 51 1.22 13.05 16.22
N ASP A 52 1.97 14.01 15.72
CA ASP A 52 3.12 13.77 14.84
C ASP A 52 4.24 12.98 15.52
N THR A 53 4.23 12.89 16.85
CA THR A 53 5.22 12.17 17.63
C THR A 53 4.75 10.77 18.02
N ALA A 54 3.52 10.39 17.69
CA ALA A 54 2.98 9.09 18.06
C ALA A 54 3.79 7.95 17.44
N SER A 55 4.02 6.90 18.22
CA SER A 55 4.62 5.68 17.71
C SER A 55 3.64 4.93 16.83
N VAL A 56 4.12 4.42 15.71
CA VAL A 56 3.32 3.63 14.78
C VAL A 56 3.70 2.17 14.91
N GLU A 57 2.72 1.30 15.12
CA GLU A 57 2.94 -0.14 15.16
C GLU A 57 3.44 -0.63 13.79
N ASP A 58 4.53 -1.40 13.79
CA ASP A 58 5.10 -1.93 12.56
C ASP A 58 4.39 -3.23 12.17
N MET A 59 3.16 -3.08 11.66
CA MET A 59 2.31 -4.21 11.30
C MET A 59 2.70 -4.81 9.95
N GLU A 60 2.38 -6.09 9.77
CA GLU A 60 2.55 -6.77 8.50
C GLU A 60 1.44 -6.38 7.53
N LEU A 61 1.79 -6.04 6.30
CA LEU A 61 0.84 -5.73 5.25
C LEU A 61 0.40 -7.02 4.52
N LEU A 62 -0.75 -6.97 3.88
CA LEU A 62 -1.39 -8.16 3.30
C LEU A 62 -0.61 -8.79 2.15
N LEU A 63 -0.01 -7.99 1.28
CA LEU A 63 0.68 -8.52 0.11
C LEU A 63 2.06 -9.06 0.48
N PRO A 64 2.41 -10.27 0.00
CA PRO A 64 3.68 -10.89 0.32
C PRO A 64 4.83 -10.31 -0.50
N ASP A 65 6.06 -10.66 -0.12
CA ASP A 65 7.25 -10.28 -0.85
C ASP A 65 7.15 -10.71 -2.32
N GLY A 66 7.65 -9.86 -3.19
CA GLY A 66 7.55 -10.06 -4.64
C GLY A 66 6.29 -9.45 -5.25
N HIS A 67 5.28 -9.08 -4.45
CA HIS A 67 4.02 -8.51 -4.92
C HIS A 67 3.60 -7.30 -4.09
N ASN A 68 4.52 -6.68 -3.38
CA ASN A 68 4.24 -5.64 -2.40
C ASN A 68 4.81 -4.27 -2.75
N GLU A 69 5.40 -4.11 -3.92
CA GLU A 69 6.01 -2.83 -4.31
C GLU A 69 4.97 -1.71 -4.48
N CYS A 70 3.70 -2.05 -4.66
CA CYS A 70 2.65 -1.06 -4.81
C CYS A 70 2.53 -0.15 -3.57
N TYR A 71 2.90 -0.62 -2.38
CA TYR A 71 2.77 0.17 -1.16
C TYR A 71 3.65 1.43 -1.20
N HIS A 72 4.94 1.26 -1.41
CA HIS A 72 5.83 2.43 -1.43
C HIS A 72 5.62 3.29 -2.68
N LEU A 73 5.23 2.69 -3.79
CA LEU A 73 4.92 3.45 -5.01
C LEU A 73 3.66 4.30 -4.82
N TYR A 74 2.63 3.75 -4.20
CA TYR A 74 1.41 4.50 -3.89
C TYR A 74 1.71 5.66 -2.94
N LEU A 75 2.47 5.39 -1.86
CA LEU A 75 2.83 6.43 -0.91
C LEU A 75 3.66 7.52 -1.58
N ALA A 76 4.63 7.15 -2.43
CA ALA A 76 5.42 8.13 -3.16
C ALA A 76 4.54 9.07 -4.00
N ALA A 77 3.52 8.53 -4.69
CA ALA A 77 2.58 9.35 -5.45
C ALA A 77 1.81 10.32 -4.54
N GLN A 78 1.38 9.86 -3.37
CA GLN A 78 0.69 10.73 -2.42
C GLN A 78 1.61 11.80 -1.85
N LEU A 79 2.90 11.49 -1.67
CA LEU A 79 3.90 12.47 -1.25
C LEU A 79 4.13 13.53 -2.34
N ASP A 80 4.08 13.15 -3.61
CA ASP A 80 4.14 14.11 -4.71
C ASP A 80 2.97 15.11 -4.64
N ALA A 81 1.77 14.61 -4.36
CA ALA A 81 0.59 15.46 -4.18
C ALA A 81 0.77 16.40 -2.99
N TYR A 82 1.28 15.89 -1.87
CA TYR A 82 1.58 16.69 -0.68
C TYR A 82 2.62 17.78 -1.00
N ASN A 83 3.64 17.45 -1.80
CA ASN A 83 4.68 18.38 -2.21
C ASN A 83 4.25 19.29 -3.37
N GLN A 84 3.01 19.17 -3.84
CA GLN A 84 2.44 19.95 -4.92
C GLN A 84 3.19 19.80 -6.26
N ASP A 85 3.76 18.64 -6.50
CA ASP A 85 4.42 18.32 -7.76
C ASP A 85 3.46 17.51 -8.65
N SER A 86 2.64 18.20 -9.42
CA SER A 86 1.60 17.56 -10.23
C SER A 86 2.14 16.71 -11.36
N ALA A 87 3.30 17.05 -11.92
CA ALA A 87 3.91 16.25 -12.98
C ALA A 87 4.41 14.91 -12.46
N LEU A 88 5.13 14.91 -11.33
CA LEU A 88 5.56 13.67 -10.68
C LEU A 88 4.35 12.87 -10.19
N TYR A 89 3.35 13.53 -9.63
CA TYR A 89 2.14 12.85 -9.13
C TYR A 89 1.47 12.05 -10.24
N SER A 90 1.24 12.65 -11.41
CA SER A 90 0.58 11.97 -12.51
C SER A 90 1.33 10.72 -12.93
N ASN A 91 2.65 10.82 -13.07
CA ASN A 91 3.50 9.69 -13.48
C ASN A 91 3.52 8.61 -12.40
N ASP A 92 3.77 9.00 -11.14
CA ASP A 92 3.91 8.05 -10.05
C ASP A 92 2.58 7.39 -9.69
N HIS A 93 1.47 8.12 -9.83
CA HIS A 93 0.14 7.57 -9.61
C HIS A 93 -0.18 6.47 -10.64
N ALA A 94 0.17 6.69 -11.90
CA ALA A 94 -0.02 5.69 -12.95
C ALA A 94 0.81 4.42 -12.67
N ILE A 95 2.06 4.59 -12.26
CA ILE A 95 2.94 3.47 -11.90
C ILE A 95 2.38 2.70 -10.70
N ALA A 96 1.92 3.41 -9.68
CA ALA A 96 1.33 2.77 -8.49
C ALA A 96 0.08 1.98 -8.84
N ASN A 97 -0.81 2.53 -9.67
CA ASN A 97 -2.02 1.85 -10.11
C ASN A 97 -1.69 0.57 -10.89
N GLU A 98 -0.68 0.62 -11.75
CA GLU A 98 -0.23 -0.56 -12.48
C GLU A 98 0.31 -1.63 -11.52
N ALA A 99 1.08 -1.24 -10.53
CA ALA A 99 1.62 -2.16 -9.52
C ALA A 99 0.49 -2.83 -8.71
N VAL A 100 -0.54 -2.08 -8.33
CA VAL A 100 -1.71 -2.64 -7.65
C VAL A 100 -2.44 -3.63 -8.56
N ALA A 101 -2.65 -3.27 -9.82
CA ALA A 101 -3.31 -4.14 -10.79
C ALA A 101 -2.54 -5.45 -10.98
N ASP A 102 -1.22 -5.37 -11.07
CA ASP A 102 -0.36 -6.56 -11.21
C ASP A 102 -0.45 -7.46 -9.98
N ALA A 103 -0.41 -6.89 -8.79
CA ALA A 103 -0.54 -7.64 -7.55
C ALA A 103 -1.90 -8.34 -7.46
N MET A 104 -2.98 -7.66 -7.85
CA MET A 104 -4.31 -8.23 -7.82
C MET A 104 -4.48 -9.31 -8.89
N ALA A 105 -3.86 -9.15 -10.06
CA ALA A 105 -3.84 -10.16 -11.10
C ALA A 105 -3.15 -11.43 -10.61
N TRP A 106 -2.01 -11.28 -9.94
CA TRP A 106 -1.31 -12.41 -9.31
C TRP A 106 -2.19 -13.10 -8.28
N TRP A 107 -2.79 -12.33 -7.38
CA TRP A 107 -3.64 -12.90 -6.33
C TRP A 107 -4.82 -13.69 -6.92
N ARG A 108 -5.47 -13.14 -7.94
CA ARG A 108 -6.59 -13.81 -8.60
C ARG A 108 -6.16 -15.12 -9.27
N ARG A 109 -4.98 -15.15 -9.88
CA ARG A 109 -4.44 -16.39 -10.48
C ARG A 109 -4.22 -17.47 -9.42
N GLU A 110 -3.63 -17.10 -8.29
CA GLU A 110 -3.37 -18.04 -7.20
C GLU A 110 -4.68 -18.59 -6.62
N ASN A 111 -5.66 -17.75 -6.43
CA ASN A 111 -6.96 -18.17 -5.89
C ASN A 111 -7.80 -18.94 -6.91
N ARG A 112 -7.63 -18.65 -8.19
CA ARG A 112 -8.28 -19.41 -9.26
C ARG A 112 -7.74 -20.85 -9.31
N LYS A 113 -6.44 -21.04 -9.10
CA LYS A 113 -5.86 -22.38 -9.03
C LYS A 113 -6.50 -23.22 -7.93
N GLU A 114 -6.74 -22.63 -6.78
CA GLU A 114 -7.42 -23.32 -5.67
C GLU A 114 -8.87 -23.64 -6.05
N SER A 115 -9.55 -22.70 -6.69
CA SER A 115 -10.94 -22.87 -7.12
C SER A 115 -11.09 -23.92 -8.22
N LYS A 116 -10.08 -24.13 -9.06
CA LYS A 116 -10.13 -25.11 -10.14
C LYS A 116 -10.42 -26.51 -9.65
N GLY A 117 -9.99 -26.87 -8.47
CA GLY A 117 -10.29 -28.15 -7.87
C GLY A 117 -11.80 -28.37 -7.68
N ASN A 118 -12.56 -27.31 -7.47
CA ASN A 118 -14.00 -27.36 -7.24
C ASN A 118 -14.81 -27.37 -8.52
N TRP A 119 -14.22 -26.98 -9.65
CA TRP A 119 -14.92 -26.91 -10.93
C TRP A 119 -15.11 -28.25 -11.63
N LYS A 120 -14.44 -29.25 -11.19
CA LYS A 120 -14.46 -30.58 -11.80
C LYS A 120 -15.59 -31.48 -11.26
N VAL A 121 -16.54 -30.88 -10.65
CA VAL A 121 -17.65 -31.61 -10.04
C VAL A 121 -18.74 -31.92 -11.07
#